data_172e3f6cd48208f097fcfa767a02c687
#
_entry.id   172e3f6cd48208f097fcfa767a02c687
#
_cell.length_a   1.000
_cell.length_b   1.000
_cell.length_c   1.000
_cell.angle_alpha   90.00
_cell.angle_beta   90.00
_cell.angle_gamma   90.00
#
_symmetry.space_group_name_H-M   'P 1'
#
loop_
_entity.id
_entity.type
_entity.pdbx_description
1 polymer ?
#
loop_
_entity_poly.entity_id
_entity_poly.type
_entity_poly.pdbx_seq_one_letter_code
_entity_poly.pdbx_strand_id
1 'polypeptide(L)'
;GYSAANFASNSEEVTIHKSVIEKAIEETLQSFGNDNTEDPYKMHAELQDVMEKHVGIVRDEKSLEEGIEKLRDMKKRLGKLKTTGGREYNPCWHLCLDLKNMIITSLAVAEAAKERKESRGGHTRLDYPEYDEDLGNLNIIIRKGPEGINVVKSEKETMPDDLNDYVAKEAV
;
A
#
# COMPACT_ATOMS: atom_id res chain seq x y z
N GLY A 1 8.33 -21.95 -6.97
CA GLY A 1 7.78 -23.00 -7.84
C GLY A 1 7.35 -24.24 -7.09
N TYR A 2 8.28 -25.01 -6.49
CA TYR A 2 7.97 -26.26 -5.80
C TYR A 2 6.94 -26.10 -4.66
N SER A 3 7.13 -25.14 -3.76
CA SER A 3 6.20 -24.91 -2.63
C SER A 3 4.78 -24.52 -3.12
N ALA A 4 4.68 -23.72 -4.16
CA ALA A 4 3.38 -23.33 -4.74
C ALA A 4 2.69 -24.54 -5.39
N ALA A 5 3.42 -25.35 -6.13
CA ALA A 5 2.88 -26.59 -6.74
C ALA A 5 2.43 -27.59 -5.68
N ASN A 6 3.23 -27.78 -4.62
CA ASN A 6 2.89 -28.65 -3.50
C ASN A 6 1.66 -28.15 -2.73
N PHE A 7 1.56 -26.83 -2.50
CA PHE A 7 0.36 -26.23 -1.91
C PHE A 7 -0.87 -26.47 -2.76
N ALA A 8 -0.80 -26.22 -4.07
CA ALA A 8 -1.91 -26.42 -5.00
C ALA A 8 -2.37 -27.88 -5.06
N SER A 9 -1.41 -28.82 -5.08
CA SER A 9 -1.71 -30.27 -5.12
C SER A 9 -2.40 -30.80 -3.86
N ASN A 10 -2.19 -30.13 -2.72
CA ASN A 10 -2.77 -30.53 -1.42
C ASN A 10 -3.98 -29.65 -1.02
N SER A 11 -4.36 -28.69 -1.86
CA SER A 11 -5.51 -27.83 -1.61
C SER A 11 -6.78 -28.45 -2.19
N GLU A 12 -7.91 -28.23 -1.52
CA GLU A 12 -9.22 -28.61 -2.06
C GLU A 12 -9.59 -27.74 -3.27
N GLU A 13 -10.36 -28.28 -4.19
CA GLU A 13 -10.87 -27.55 -5.35
C GLU A 13 -11.82 -26.42 -4.89
N VAL A 14 -11.50 -25.19 -5.27
CA VAL A 14 -12.27 -24.01 -4.89
C VAL A 14 -13.37 -23.76 -5.93
N THR A 15 -14.62 -23.79 -5.51
CA THR A 15 -15.74 -23.37 -6.35
C THR A 15 -15.88 -21.86 -6.33
N ILE A 16 -15.73 -21.22 -7.49
CA ILE A 16 -15.93 -19.76 -7.63
C ILE A 16 -17.40 -19.51 -7.97
N HIS A 17 -18.10 -18.80 -7.08
CA HIS A 17 -19.49 -18.42 -7.33
C HIS A 17 -19.60 -17.40 -8.47
N LYS A 18 -20.62 -17.56 -9.33
CA LYS A 18 -20.86 -16.68 -10.48
C LYS A 18 -20.95 -15.20 -10.09
N SER A 19 -21.55 -14.89 -8.94
CA SER A 19 -21.66 -13.53 -8.40
C SER A 19 -20.29 -12.86 -8.13
N VAL A 20 -19.26 -13.64 -7.76
CA VAL A 20 -17.90 -13.11 -7.54
C VAL A 20 -17.29 -12.70 -8.88
N ILE A 21 -17.50 -13.52 -9.92
CA ILE A 21 -17.03 -13.23 -11.28
C ILE A 21 -17.74 -11.99 -11.83
N GLU A 22 -19.04 -11.91 -11.71
CA GLU A 22 -19.86 -10.78 -12.18
C GLU A 22 -19.42 -9.47 -11.49
N LYS A 23 -19.23 -9.49 -10.19
CA LYS A 23 -18.74 -8.34 -9.43
C LYS A 23 -17.33 -7.92 -9.89
N ALA A 24 -16.41 -8.85 -10.10
CA ALA A 24 -15.06 -8.53 -10.58
C ALA A 24 -15.07 -7.89 -11.97
N ILE A 25 -15.96 -8.37 -12.87
CA ILE A 25 -16.15 -7.77 -14.19
C ILE A 25 -16.71 -6.35 -14.06
N GLU A 26 -17.73 -6.13 -13.25
CA GLU A 26 -18.33 -4.81 -13.00
C GLU A 26 -17.29 -3.82 -12.46
N GLU A 27 -16.55 -4.21 -11.42
CA GLU A 27 -15.48 -3.37 -10.84
C GLU A 27 -14.38 -3.05 -11.86
N THR A 28 -14.02 -4.00 -12.73
CA THR A 28 -12.98 -3.82 -13.74
C THR A 28 -13.42 -2.87 -14.86
N LEU A 29 -14.70 -2.88 -15.21
CA LEU A 29 -15.28 -2.06 -16.27
C LEU A 29 -15.87 -0.73 -15.79
N GLN A 30 -15.87 -0.48 -14.48
CA GLN A 30 -16.47 0.70 -13.86
C GLN A 30 -16.02 2.02 -14.49
N SER A 31 -14.74 2.12 -14.87
CA SER A 31 -14.16 3.35 -15.45
C SER A 31 -14.68 3.70 -16.85
N PHE A 32 -15.41 2.81 -17.52
CA PHE A 32 -16.09 3.08 -18.80
C PHE A 32 -17.48 3.70 -18.61
N GLY A 33 -17.91 3.95 -17.38
CA GLY A 33 -19.23 4.56 -17.11
C GLY A 33 -19.36 5.96 -17.70
N ASN A 34 -20.56 6.29 -18.21
CA ASN A 34 -20.82 7.58 -18.89
C ASN A 34 -20.75 8.78 -17.93
N ASP A 35 -21.07 8.59 -16.65
CA ASP A 35 -21.12 9.66 -15.64
C ASP A 35 -19.75 9.90 -14.96
N ASN A 36 -18.71 9.20 -15.38
CA ASN A 36 -17.37 9.36 -14.84
C ASN A 36 -16.72 10.63 -15.33
N THR A 37 -16.06 11.36 -14.42
CA THR A 37 -15.55 12.72 -14.66
C THR A 37 -14.09 12.92 -14.29
N GLU A 38 -13.48 11.99 -13.51
CA GLU A 38 -12.09 12.10 -13.03
C GLU A 38 -11.11 11.59 -14.09
N ASP A 39 -10.13 12.43 -14.39
CA ASP A 39 -9.03 12.08 -15.29
C ASP A 39 -7.96 11.26 -14.54
N PRO A 40 -7.68 10.01 -14.97
CA PRO A 40 -6.72 9.16 -14.27
C PRO A 40 -5.28 9.69 -14.33
N TYR A 41 -4.89 10.38 -15.40
CA TYR A 41 -3.55 10.96 -15.52
C TYR A 41 -3.35 12.13 -14.56
N LYS A 42 -4.39 12.97 -14.38
CA LYS A 42 -4.35 14.05 -13.39
C LYS A 42 -4.32 13.50 -11.97
N MET A 43 -5.13 12.48 -11.68
CA MET A 43 -5.12 11.83 -10.37
C MET A 43 -3.77 11.15 -10.08
N HIS A 44 -3.13 10.56 -11.09
CA HIS A 44 -1.79 9.99 -10.93
C HIS A 44 -0.75 11.07 -10.59
N ALA A 45 -0.76 12.20 -11.29
CA ALA A 45 0.13 13.33 -10.98
C ALA A 45 -0.12 13.88 -9.57
N GLU A 46 -1.40 14.05 -9.18
CA GLU A 46 -1.78 14.46 -7.83
C GLU A 46 -1.26 13.48 -6.77
N LEU A 47 -1.33 12.16 -7.04
CA LEU A 47 -0.80 11.13 -6.14
C LEU A 47 0.72 11.26 -5.95
N GLN A 48 1.46 11.49 -7.05
CA GLN A 48 2.89 11.69 -6.99
C GLN A 48 3.25 12.92 -6.14
N ASP A 49 2.57 14.06 -6.37
CA ASP A 49 2.78 15.29 -5.61
C ASP A 49 2.47 15.10 -4.11
N VAL A 50 1.39 14.42 -3.78
CA VAL A 50 1.03 14.12 -2.39
C VAL A 50 2.08 13.24 -1.72
N MET A 51 2.53 12.19 -2.39
CA MET A 51 3.50 11.26 -1.84
C MET A 51 4.87 11.92 -1.67
N GLU A 52 5.33 12.70 -2.64
CA GLU A 52 6.59 13.43 -2.56
C GLU A 52 6.57 14.45 -1.43
N LYS A 53 5.53 15.27 -1.37
CA LYS A 53 5.45 16.39 -0.44
C LYS A 53 5.19 15.96 1.01
N HIS A 54 4.33 14.98 1.23
CA HIS A 54 3.83 14.64 2.56
C HIS A 54 4.36 13.32 3.11
N VAL A 55 4.81 12.39 2.24
CA VAL A 55 5.22 11.03 2.62
C VAL A 55 6.65 10.72 2.14
N GLY A 56 7.39 11.71 1.67
CA GLY A 56 8.79 11.60 1.24
C GLY A 56 9.73 11.07 2.33
N ILE A 57 11.04 11.25 2.17
CA ILE A 57 12.04 10.74 3.12
C ILE A 57 11.99 11.50 4.45
N VAL A 58 11.86 12.84 4.38
CA VAL A 58 11.79 13.72 5.55
C VAL A 58 10.33 13.98 5.88
N ARG A 59 9.95 13.67 7.10
CA ARG A 59 8.55 13.58 7.57
C ARG A 59 8.35 14.24 8.92
N ASP A 60 7.15 14.67 9.19
CA ASP A 60 6.65 15.04 10.52
C ASP A 60 5.17 14.62 10.65
N GLU A 61 4.64 14.60 11.87
CA GLU A 61 3.27 14.16 12.16
C GLU A 61 2.24 14.93 11.33
N LYS A 62 2.35 16.26 11.30
CA LYS A 62 1.40 17.12 10.61
C LYS A 62 1.40 16.87 9.10
N SER A 63 2.57 16.77 8.49
CA SER A 63 2.69 16.51 7.06
C SER A 63 2.11 15.13 6.71
N LEU A 64 2.39 14.10 7.51
CA LEU A 64 1.83 12.76 7.31
C LEU A 64 0.31 12.76 7.44
N GLU A 65 -0.27 13.47 8.41
CA GLU A 65 -1.72 13.59 8.58
C GLU A 65 -2.38 14.27 7.37
N GLU A 66 -1.81 15.38 6.89
CA GLU A 66 -2.29 16.07 5.68
C GLU A 66 -2.21 15.14 4.46
N GLY A 67 -1.13 14.38 4.31
CA GLY A 67 -0.98 13.39 3.23
C GLY A 67 -2.03 12.28 3.29
N ILE A 68 -2.26 11.72 4.47
CA ILE A 68 -3.28 10.67 4.71
C ILE A 68 -4.68 11.19 4.37
N GLU A 69 -5.02 12.42 4.77
CA GLU A 69 -6.32 13.01 4.46
C GLU A 69 -6.52 13.16 2.96
N LYS A 70 -5.51 13.68 2.23
CA LYS A 70 -5.54 13.81 0.76
C LYS A 70 -5.68 12.44 0.07
N LEU A 71 -4.93 11.44 0.52
CA LEU A 71 -5.02 10.08 -0.02
C LEU A 71 -6.39 9.45 0.23
N ARG A 72 -7.01 9.71 1.39
CA ARG A 72 -8.38 9.26 1.69
C ARG A 72 -9.41 9.94 0.80
N ASP A 73 -9.23 11.23 0.49
CA ASP A 73 -10.09 11.93 -0.45
C ASP A 73 -9.95 11.37 -1.87
N MET A 74 -8.72 11.18 -2.35
CA MET A 74 -8.45 10.54 -3.63
C MET A 74 -9.11 9.15 -3.71
N LYS A 75 -9.04 8.35 -2.63
CA LYS A 75 -9.72 7.05 -2.54
C LYS A 75 -11.23 7.14 -2.77
N LYS A 76 -11.90 8.19 -2.25
CA LYS A 76 -13.34 8.41 -2.48
C LYS A 76 -13.65 8.74 -3.94
N ARG A 77 -12.71 9.40 -4.63
CA ARG A 77 -12.86 9.83 -6.04
C ARG A 77 -12.59 8.70 -7.03
N LEU A 78 -11.96 7.57 -6.64
CA LEU A 78 -11.63 6.44 -7.50
C LEU A 78 -12.83 5.91 -8.31
N GLY A 79 -14.03 5.90 -7.72
CA GLY A 79 -15.24 5.45 -8.39
C GLY A 79 -15.70 6.35 -9.57
N LYS A 80 -15.08 7.54 -9.71
CA LYS A 80 -15.39 8.51 -10.79
C LYS A 80 -14.33 8.57 -11.88
N LEU A 81 -13.31 7.70 -11.84
CA LEU A 81 -12.28 7.63 -12.87
C LEU A 81 -12.88 7.30 -14.21
N LYS A 82 -12.49 8.06 -15.25
CA LYS A 82 -13.00 7.93 -16.60
C LYS A 82 -11.95 7.38 -17.55
N THR A 83 -12.24 6.22 -18.11
CA THR A 83 -11.47 5.68 -19.24
C THR A 83 -11.94 6.30 -20.54
N THR A 84 -10.99 6.73 -21.37
CA THR A 84 -11.22 7.16 -22.76
C THR A 84 -10.74 6.10 -23.74
N GLY A 85 -11.38 5.98 -24.91
CA GLY A 85 -11.04 4.98 -25.93
C GLY A 85 -11.71 3.61 -25.72
N GLY A 86 -11.26 2.63 -26.49
CA GLY A 86 -11.77 1.25 -26.46
C GLY A 86 -11.15 0.40 -25.34
N ARG A 87 -11.47 -0.89 -25.35
CA ARG A 87 -10.93 -1.86 -24.36
C ARG A 87 -9.59 -2.48 -24.76
N GLU A 88 -9.24 -2.42 -26.04
CA GLU A 88 -8.02 -3.04 -26.55
C GLU A 88 -6.83 -2.09 -26.44
N TYR A 89 -5.72 -2.60 -25.90
CA TYR A 89 -4.44 -1.84 -25.76
C TYR A 89 -4.59 -0.45 -25.13
N ASN A 90 -5.44 -0.34 -24.11
CA ASN A 90 -5.81 0.94 -23.52
C ASN A 90 -5.04 1.26 -22.21
N PRO A 91 -3.95 2.07 -22.27
CA PRO A 91 -3.18 2.45 -21.09
C PRO A 91 -3.98 3.30 -20.09
N CYS A 92 -4.98 4.06 -20.55
CA CYS A 92 -5.86 4.84 -19.68
C CYS A 92 -6.69 3.91 -18.77
N TRP A 93 -7.21 2.82 -19.32
CA TRP A 93 -7.93 1.81 -18.54
C TRP A 93 -7.03 1.13 -17.50
N HIS A 94 -5.83 0.70 -17.93
CA HIS A 94 -4.85 0.11 -17.00
C HIS A 94 -4.51 1.07 -15.87
N LEU A 95 -4.29 2.36 -16.17
CA LEU A 95 -4.02 3.36 -15.14
C LEU A 95 -5.20 3.52 -14.16
N CYS A 96 -6.45 3.46 -14.63
CA CYS A 96 -7.62 3.47 -13.73
C CYS A 96 -7.62 2.29 -12.74
N LEU A 97 -7.20 1.09 -13.18
CA LEU A 97 -7.07 -0.09 -12.34
C LEU A 97 -5.90 0.04 -11.36
N ASP A 98 -4.75 0.51 -11.85
CA ASP A 98 -3.54 0.67 -11.06
C ASP A 98 -3.70 1.71 -9.96
N LEU A 99 -4.39 2.84 -10.22
CA LEU A 99 -4.62 3.89 -9.23
C LEU A 99 -5.34 3.38 -7.97
N LYS A 100 -6.23 2.40 -8.08
CA LYS A 100 -6.85 1.76 -6.91
C LYS A 100 -5.79 1.13 -6.00
N ASN A 101 -4.86 0.39 -6.59
CA ASN A 101 -3.79 -0.30 -5.86
C ASN A 101 -2.74 0.70 -5.35
N MET A 102 -2.38 1.68 -6.17
CA MET A 102 -1.41 2.71 -5.81
C MET A 102 -1.87 3.54 -4.60
N ILE A 103 -3.13 4.00 -4.58
CA ILE A 103 -3.67 4.78 -3.45
C ILE A 103 -3.77 3.94 -2.18
N ILE A 104 -4.16 2.67 -2.26
CA ILE A 104 -4.19 1.77 -1.09
C ILE A 104 -2.78 1.56 -0.55
N THR A 105 -1.80 1.32 -1.41
CA THR A 105 -0.40 1.14 -1.02
C THR A 105 0.17 2.43 -0.42
N SER A 106 -0.12 3.59 -1.02
CA SER A 106 0.30 4.90 -0.51
C SER A 106 -0.27 5.18 0.88
N LEU A 107 -1.55 4.87 1.11
CA LEU A 107 -2.16 4.95 2.43
C LEU A 107 -1.47 4.03 3.44
N ALA A 108 -1.17 2.79 3.05
CA ALA A 108 -0.47 1.84 3.92
C ALA A 108 0.92 2.36 4.31
N VAL A 109 1.67 2.93 3.37
CA VAL A 109 2.99 3.54 3.63
C VAL A 109 2.86 4.75 4.56
N ALA A 110 1.92 5.65 4.31
CA ALA A 110 1.72 6.85 5.11
C ALA A 110 1.29 6.54 6.56
N GLU A 111 0.34 5.61 6.73
CA GLU A 111 -0.12 5.16 8.06
C GLU A 111 1.00 4.44 8.84
N ALA A 112 1.79 3.59 8.18
CA ALA A 112 2.93 2.94 8.82
C ALA A 112 4.02 3.95 9.20
N ALA A 113 4.28 4.94 8.34
CA ALA A 113 5.25 6.00 8.61
C ALA A 113 4.80 6.90 9.77
N LYS A 114 3.51 7.20 9.88
CA LYS A 114 2.94 7.95 11.00
C LYS A 114 3.09 7.19 12.32
N GLU A 115 2.85 5.89 12.31
CA GLU A 115 2.95 5.03 13.50
C GLU A 115 4.37 4.86 13.99
N ARG A 116 5.38 4.91 13.10
CA ARG A 116 6.78 4.80 13.48
C ARG A 116 7.34 6.15 13.95
N LYS A 117 7.35 6.34 15.26
CA LYS A 117 7.77 7.59 15.93
C LYS A 117 9.27 7.58 16.29
N GLU A 118 10.10 7.34 15.30
CA GLU A 118 11.57 7.34 15.36
C GLU A 118 12.14 7.70 14.00
N SER A 119 13.44 7.97 13.91
CA SER A 119 14.18 8.08 12.66
C SER A 119 15.05 6.84 12.48
N ARG A 120 14.91 6.11 11.32
CA ARG A 120 15.64 4.87 11.04
C ARG A 120 15.77 4.62 9.54
N GLY A 121 17.00 4.43 9.06
CA GLY A 121 17.26 4.24 7.64
C GLY A 121 16.78 5.40 6.80
N GLY A 122 15.99 5.14 5.75
CA GLY A 122 15.37 6.18 4.92
C GLY A 122 14.09 6.80 5.50
N HIS A 123 13.73 6.48 6.74
CA HIS A 123 12.60 7.08 7.46
C HIS A 123 13.13 8.13 8.43
N THR A 124 13.02 9.40 8.07
CA THR A 124 13.48 10.53 8.90
C THR A 124 12.28 11.31 9.41
N ARG A 125 12.12 11.37 10.74
CA ARG A 125 11.08 12.12 11.44
C ARG A 125 11.70 13.37 12.08
N LEU A 126 11.30 14.56 11.63
CA LEU A 126 11.77 15.82 12.23
C LEU A 126 11.31 15.99 13.69
N ASP A 127 10.16 15.45 14.00
CA ASP A 127 9.55 15.44 15.34
C ASP A 127 10.03 14.29 16.24
N TYR A 128 10.69 13.27 15.67
CA TYR A 128 11.31 12.14 16.37
C TYR A 128 12.68 11.81 15.73
N PRO A 129 13.71 12.67 15.91
CA PRO A 129 14.96 12.55 15.15
C PRO A 129 15.85 11.38 15.58
N GLU A 130 15.63 10.82 16.76
CA GLU A 130 16.46 9.78 17.35
C GLU A 130 15.94 8.37 17.01
N TYR A 131 16.83 7.39 17.18
CA TYR A 131 16.45 5.97 17.19
C TYR A 131 15.66 5.64 18.45
N ASP A 132 14.67 4.78 18.31
CA ASP A 132 13.97 4.15 19.43
C ASP A 132 14.29 2.66 19.44
N GLU A 133 14.92 2.16 20.51
CA GLU A 133 15.34 0.75 20.60
C GLU A 133 14.12 -0.18 20.66
N ASP A 134 13.06 0.21 21.35
CA ASP A 134 11.84 -0.60 21.49
C ASP A 134 11.14 -0.68 20.13
N LEU A 135 10.98 0.45 19.41
CA LEU A 135 10.46 0.44 18.05
C LEU A 135 11.39 -0.29 17.08
N GLY A 136 12.69 -0.30 17.35
CA GLY A 136 13.68 -1.07 16.61
C GLY A 136 13.43 -2.57 16.62
N ASN A 137 12.80 -3.08 17.67
CA ASN A 137 12.46 -4.50 17.85
C ASN A 137 11.05 -4.86 17.37
N LEU A 138 10.32 -3.88 16.79
CA LEU A 138 8.97 -4.08 16.29
C LEU A 138 8.89 -3.94 14.77
N ASN A 139 8.02 -4.75 14.17
CA ASN A 139 7.51 -4.57 12.83
C ASN A 139 6.18 -3.80 12.89
N ILE A 140 6.00 -2.81 12.02
CA ILE A 140 4.71 -2.18 11.79
C ILE A 140 4.05 -2.89 10.62
N ILE A 141 2.95 -3.58 10.91
CA ILE A 141 2.23 -4.42 9.95
C ILE A 141 0.93 -3.73 9.58
N ILE A 142 0.69 -3.59 8.30
CA ILE A 142 -0.56 -3.09 7.76
C ILE A 142 -1.45 -4.26 7.36
N ARG A 143 -2.68 -4.28 7.86
CA ARG A 143 -3.68 -5.28 7.52
C ARG A 143 -4.98 -4.64 7.06
N LYS A 144 -5.76 -5.38 6.29
CA LYS A 144 -7.14 -4.99 5.99
C LYS A 144 -7.99 -5.20 7.24
N GLY A 145 -8.60 -4.12 7.71
CA GLY A 145 -9.56 -4.14 8.81
C GLY A 145 -11.00 -3.90 8.34
N PRO A 146 -11.98 -3.99 9.26
CA PRO A 146 -13.40 -3.76 8.95
C PRO A 146 -13.68 -2.37 8.36
N GLU A 147 -12.98 -1.36 8.87
CA GLU A 147 -13.12 0.04 8.47
C GLU A 147 -12.04 0.52 7.49
N GLY A 148 -11.20 -0.38 6.99
CA GLY A 148 -10.12 -0.05 6.07
C GLY A 148 -8.75 -0.54 6.52
N ILE A 149 -7.78 0.36 6.67
CA ILE A 149 -6.41 0.03 7.08
C ILE A 149 -6.37 -0.11 8.61
N ASN A 150 -5.79 -1.23 9.07
CA ASN A 150 -5.47 -1.48 10.46
C ASN A 150 -3.95 -1.59 10.63
N VAL A 151 -3.38 -0.80 11.52
CA VAL A 151 -1.96 -0.80 11.84
C VAL A 151 -1.72 -1.64 13.09
N VAL A 152 -0.83 -2.61 13.02
CA VAL A 152 -0.50 -3.54 14.11
C VAL A 152 1.00 -3.53 14.34
N LYS A 153 1.42 -3.46 15.60
CA LYS A 153 2.81 -3.69 16.01
C LYS A 153 3.00 -5.17 16.33
N SER A 154 4.07 -5.75 15.84
CA SER A 154 4.45 -7.14 16.10
C SER A 154 5.92 -7.21 16.40
N GLU A 155 6.30 -7.98 17.39
CA GLU A 155 7.70 -8.24 17.68
C GLU A 155 8.40 -8.87 16.46
N LYS A 156 9.67 -8.54 16.29
CA LYS A 156 10.51 -9.20 15.30
C LYS A 156 10.77 -10.63 15.75
N GLU A 157 10.83 -11.53 14.80
CA GLU A 157 11.33 -12.88 15.06
C GLU A 157 12.78 -12.81 15.49
N THR A 158 13.16 -13.66 16.45
CA THR A 158 14.55 -13.83 16.86
C THR A 158 15.35 -14.38 15.69
N MET A 159 16.56 -13.83 15.49
CA MET A 159 17.46 -14.34 14.46
C MET A 159 17.79 -15.82 14.76
N PRO A 160 17.70 -16.70 13.75
CA PRO A 160 18.16 -18.09 13.89
C PRO A 160 19.62 -18.18 14.35
N ASP A 161 19.93 -19.13 15.24
CA ASP A 161 21.26 -19.23 15.87
C ASP A 161 22.40 -19.41 14.85
N ASP A 162 22.16 -20.11 13.75
CA ASP A 162 23.11 -20.31 12.66
C ASP A 162 23.48 -19.00 11.90
N LEU A 163 22.68 -17.94 12.03
CA LEU A 163 22.95 -16.63 11.43
C LEU A 163 23.66 -15.67 12.41
N ASN A 164 23.59 -15.90 13.71
CA ASN A 164 24.23 -15.05 14.73
C ASN A 164 25.75 -14.96 14.53
N ASP A 165 26.39 -16.06 14.12
CA ASP A 165 27.84 -16.12 13.89
C ASP A 165 28.32 -15.23 12.74
N TYR A 166 27.45 -14.91 11.78
CA TYR A 166 27.78 -14.03 10.67
C TYR A 166 27.69 -12.55 11.07
N VAL A 167 26.69 -12.17 11.86
CA VAL A 167 26.53 -10.80 12.34
C VAL A 167 27.62 -10.40 13.32
N ALA A 168 28.03 -11.30 14.19
CA ALA A 168 29.12 -11.06 15.14
C ALA A 168 30.48 -10.81 14.47
N LYS A 169 30.71 -11.32 13.26
CA LYS A 169 31.95 -11.13 12.49
C LYS A 169 32.06 -9.79 11.76
N GLU A 170 30.95 -9.11 11.49
CA GLU A 170 30.92 -7.80 10.83
C GLU A 170 30.99 -6.63 11.82
N ALA A 171 30.87 -6.89 13.12
CA ALA A 171 30.89 -5.88 14.18
C ALA A 171 32.29 -5.58 14.76
N VAL A 172 33.38 -6.05 14.10
CA VAL A 172 34.80 -5.84 14.53
C VAL A 172 35.53 -4.92 13.58
#